data_47121ebba42a60c799aeb72daa97e8c9
#
_entry.id   47121ebba42a60c799aeb72daa97e8c9
#
_cell.length_a   1.000
_cell.length_b   1.000
_cell.length_c   1.000
_cell.angle_alpha   90.00
_cell.angle_beta   90.00
_cell.angle_gamma   90.00
#
_symmetry.space_group_name_H-M   'P 1'
#
loop_
_entity.id
_entity.type
_entity.pdbx_description
1 polymer ?
#
loop_
_entity_poly.entity_id
_entity_poly.type
_entity_poly.pdbx_seq_one_letter_code
_entity_poly.pdbx_strand_id
1 'polypeptide(L)'
;MDWDKLKIFHTVAEASSFTKASTILNSSQSAISRQIQGLETDLKVQLFERHARGLVLTENGEYLFKSAHEIISVSYTHLTLPTNREV
;
A
#
# COMPACT_ATOMS: atom_id res chain seq x y z
N MET A 1 11.00 7.79 3.39
CA MET A 1 10.26 6.64 2.86
C MET A 1 10.25 6.73 1.35
N ASP A 2 10.46 5.60 0.72
CA ASP A 2 10.52 5.53 -0.73
C ASP A 2 9.12 5.56 -1.32
N TRP A 3 8.89 6.44 -2.29
CA TRP A 3 7.59 6.55 -2.97
C TRP A 3 7.20 5.23 -3.64
N ASP A 4 8.18 4.57 -4.27
CA ASP A 4 7.90 3.31 -4.95
C ASP A 4 7.46 2.23 -3.97
N LYS A 5 8.08 2.17 -2.81
CA LYS A 5 7.68 1.21 -1.78
C LYS A 5 6.28 1.51 -1.26
N LEU A 6 5.94 2.78 -1.14
CA LEU A 6 4.62 3.19 -0.69
C LEU A 6 3.55 2.77 -1.69
N LYS A 7 3.82 2.94 -2.98
CA LYS A 7 2.89 2.52 -4.03
C LYS A 7 2.71 1.01 -4.03
N ILE A 8 3.81 0.28 -3.87
CA ILE A 8 3.76 -1.18 -3.79
C ILE A 8 2.92 -1.61 -2.58
N PHE A 9 3.16 -0.98 -1.44
CA PHE A 9 2.38 -1.25 -0.23
C PHE A 9 0.89 -1.02 -0.48
N HIS A 10 0.55 0.11 -1.08
CA HIS A 10 -0.84 0.45 -1.36
C HIS A 10 -1.50 -0.60 -2.26
N THR A 11 -0.80 -1.01 -3.29
CA THR A 11 -1.32 -2.01 -4.22
C THR A 11 -1.54 -3.36 -3.53
N VAL A 12 -0.59 -3.78 -2.71
CA VAL A 12 -0.72 -5.04 -1.97
C VAL A 12 -1.90 -4.96 -1.00
N ALA A 13 -2.06 -3.83 -0.34
CA ALA A 13 -3.14 -3.65 0.62
C ALA A 13 -4.51 -3.70 -0.07
N GLU A 14 -4.63 -3.05 -1.22
CA GLU A 14 -5.89 -3.08 -1.98
C GLU A 14 -6.20 -4.47 -2.49
N ALA A 15 -5.20 -5.18 -2.97
CA ALA A 15 -5.40 -6.52 -3.50
C ALA A 15 -5.60 -7.57 -2.41
N SER A 16 -5.13 -7.29 -1.20
CA SER A 16 -5.13 -8.21 -0.06
C SER A 16 -4.42 -9.52 -0.40
N SER A 17 -3.47 -9.48 -1.33
CA SER A 17 -2.80 -10.68 -1.81
C SER A 17 -1.53 -10.31 -2.52
N PHE A 18 -0.44 -11.01 -2.20
CA PHE A 18 0.81 -10.85 -2.93
C PHE A 18 0.69 -11.35 -4.36
N THR A 19 -0.09 -12.41 -4.57
CA THR A 19 -0.29 -12.98 -5.90
C THR A 19 -0.97 -11.98 -6.82
N LYS A 20 -2.07 -11.39 -6.36
CA LYS A 20 -2.77 -10.39 -7.17
C LYS A 20 -1.93 -9.16 -7.39
N ALA A 21 -1.23 -8.71 -6.35
CA ALA A 21 -0.37 -7.55 -6.48
C ALA A 21 0.75 -7.80 -7.49
N SER A 22 1.31 -9.01 -7.52
CA SER A 22 2.37 -9.33 -8.48
C SER A 22 1.88 -9.21 -9.90
N THR A 23 0.64 -9.60 -10.16
CA THR A 23 0.04 -9.46 -11.47
C THR A 23 -0.16 -7.98 -11.82
N ILE A 24 -0.70 -7.22 -10.90
CA ILE A 24 -0.97 -5.79 -11.13
C ILE A 24 0.35 -5.04 -11.38
N LEU A 25 1.36 -5.33 -10.58
CA LEU A 25 2.63 -4.62 -10.64
C LEU A 25 3.62 -5.21 -11.64
N ASN A 26 3.26 -6.35 -12.23
CA ASN A 26 4.12 -7.05 -13.17
C ASN A 26 5.49 -7.36 -12.55
N SER A 27 5.47 -7.81 -11.31
CA SER A 27 6.67 -8.15 -10.55
C SER A 27 6.46 -9.48 -9.84
N SER A 28 7.55 -10.15 -9.46
CA SER A 28 7.43 -11.42 -8.75
C SER A 28 6.94 -11.19 -7.32
N GLN A 29 6.29 -12.21 -6.76
CA GLN A 29 5.86 -12.14 -5.36
C GLN A 29 7.05 -11.95 -4.43
N SER A 30 8.17 -12.60 -4.74
CA SER A 30 9.38 -12.47 -3.91
C SER A 30 9.88 -11.03 -3.87
N ALA A 31 9.89 -10.37 -5.02
CA ALA A 31 10.33 -8.98 -5.10
C ALA A 31 9.41 -8.07 -4.29
N ILE A 32 8.11 -8.27 -4.44
CA ILE A 32 7.11 -7.46 -3.72
C ILE A 32 7.23 -7.69 -2.22
N SER A 33 7.35 -8.94 -1.80
CA SER A 33 7.48 -9.27 -0.39
C SER A 33 8.72 -8.61 0.21
N ARG A 34 9.82 -8.60 -0.55
CA ARG A 34 11.06 -7.98 -0.11
C ARG A 34 10.90 -6.47 0.05
N GLN A 35 10.20 -5.84 -0.88
CA GLN A 35 9.95 -4.40 -0.79
C GLN A 35 9.10 -4.06 0.43
N ILE A 36 8.08 -4.87 0.70
CA ILE A 36 7.24 -4.66 1.89
C ILE A 36 8.05 -4.86 3.15
N GLN A 37 8.89 -5.89 3.20
CA GLN A 37 9.75 -6.11 4.37
C GLN A 37 10.71 -4.94 4.59
N GLY A 38 11.23 -4.38 3.50
CA GLY A 38 12.08 -3.20 3.60
C GLY A 38 11.34 -2.02 4.19
N LEU A 39 10.12 -1.82 3.76
CA LEU A 39 9.29 -0.74 4.30
C LEU A 39 9.00 -0.95 5.79
N GLU A 40 8.65 -2.18 6.15
CA GLU A 40 8.39 -2.51 7.56
C GLU A 40 9.63 -2.28 8.41
N THR A 41 10.79 -2.62 7.89
CA THR A 41 12.06 -2.41 8.59
C THR A 41 12.34 -0.91 8.75
N ASP A 42 12.12 -0.14 7.69
CA ASP A 42 12.34 1.30 7.74
C ASP A 42 11.45 1.99 8.78
N LEU A 43 10.20 1.54 8.86
CA LEU A 43 9.22 2.13 9.77
C LEU A 43 9.26 1.47 11.15
N LYS A 44 9.93 0.32 11.26
CA LYS A 44 10.04 -0.44 12.51
C LYS A 44 8.69 -0.91 13.05
N VAL A 45 7.77 -1.20 12.14
CA VAL A 45 6.45 -1.75 12.49
C VAL A 45 6.07 -2.79 11.45
N GLN A 46 5.18 -3.68 11.84
CA GLN A 46 4.59 -4.61 10.89
C GLN A 46 3.37 -3.97 10.25
N LEU A 47 3.25 -4.15 8.95
CA LEU A 47 2.14 -3.58 8.19
C LEU A 47 1.10 -4.62 7.81
N PHE A 48 1.51 -5.88 7.68
CA PHE A 48 0.62 -6.97 7.30
C PHE A 48 0.74 -8.15 8.24
N GLU A 49 -0.39 -8.84 8.43
CA GLU A 49 -0.44 -10.15 9.07
C GLU A 49 -0.92 -11.16 8.04
N ARG A 50 -0.34 -12.36 8.07
CA ARG A 50 -0.75 -13.42 7.16
C ARG A 50 -1.76 -14.30 7.88
N HIS A 51 -2.89 -14.51 7.21
CA HIS A 51 -3.96 -15.37 7.70
C HIS A 51 -4.27 -16.42 6.66
N ALA A 52 -4.98 -17.46 7.07
CA ALA A 52 -5.32 -18.54 6.16
C ALA A 52 -6.07 -18.04 4.93
N ARG A 53 -6.78 -16.93 5.05
CA ARG A 53 -7.59 -16.39 3.96
C ARG A 53 -6.90 -15.27 3.19
N GLY A 54 -5.65 -14.96 3.52
CA GLY A 54 -4.90 -13.93 2.84
C GLY A 54 -4.24 -12.96 3.78
N LEU A 55 -3.93 -11.78 3.26
CA LEU A 55 -3.25 -10.75 4.02
C LEU A 55 -4.25 -9.79 4.66
N VAL A 56 -3.96 -9.42 5.90
CA VAL A 56 -4.75 -8.45 6.64
C VAL A 56 -3.81 -7.37 7.13
N LEU A 57 -4.23 -6.12 7.04
CA LEU A 57 -3.44 -5.01 7.54
C LEU A 57 -3.42 -5.02 9.07
N THR A 58 -2.25 -4.75 9.63
CA THR A 58 -2.16 -4.47 11.06
C THR A 58 -2.75 -3.09 11.32
N GLU A 59 -2.85 -2.71 12.59
CA GLU A 59 -3.31 -1.37 12.95
C GLU A 59 -2.40 -0.30 12.30
N ASN A 60 -1.09 -0.53 12.38
CA ASN A 60 -0.13 0.38 11.74
C ASN A 60 -0.29 0.38 10.23
N GLY A 61 -0.57 -0.80 9.65
CA GLY A 61 -0.79 -0.90 8.23
C GLY A 61 -2.03 -0.15 7.78
N GLU A 62 -3.10 -0.21 8.57
CA GLU A 62 -4.32 0.51 8.25
C GLU A 62 -4.10 2.01 8.27
N TYR A 63 -3.35 2.48 9.25
CA TYR A 63 -3.04 3.89 9.36
C TYR A 63 -2.23 4.36 8.14
N LEU A 64 -1.20 3.61 7.79
CA LEU A 64 -0.38 3.95 6.64
C LEU A 64 -1.18 3.86 5.34
N PHE A 65 -2.07 2.88 5.24
CA PHE A 65 -2.89 2.71 4.04
C PHE A 65 -3.78 3.94 3.82
N LYS A 66 -4.41 4.43 4.87
CA LYS A 66 -5.22 5.63 4.76
C LYS A 66 -4.39 6.83 4.30
N SER A 67 -3.22 7.00 4.91
CA SER A 67 -2.33 8.11 4.53
C SER A 67 -1.87 7.98 3.09
N ALA A 68 -1.46 6.77 2.69
CA ALA A 68 -1.01 6.53 1.32
C ALA A 68 -2.13 6.74 0.33
N HIS A 69 -3.33 6.28 0.66
CA HIS A 69 -4.49 6.44 -0.21
C HIS A 69 -4.79 7.91 -0.45
N GLU A 70 -4.74 8.73 0.59
CA GLU A 70 -4.97 10.16 0.45
C GLU A 70 -3.92 10.80 -0.44
N ILE A 71 -2.65 10.47 -0.23
CA ILE A 71 -1.56 11.02 -1.02
C ILE A 71 -1.72 10.65 -2.49
N ILE A 72 -1.99 9.38 -2.77
CA ILE A 72 -2.13 8.89 -4.13
C ILE A 72 -3.36 9.50 -4.79
N SER A 73 -4.46 9.60 -4.07
CA SER A 73 -5.68 10.21 -4.59
C SER A 73 -5.46 11.66 -4.94
N VAL A 74 -4.77 12.41 -4.09
CA VAL A 74 -4.46 13.81 -4.37
C VAL A 74 -3.60 13.92 -5.63
N SER A 75 -2.63 13.02 -5.80
CA SER A 75 -1.79 13.03 -6.99
C SER A 75 -2.57 12.84 -8.27
N TYR A 76 -3.63 12.02 -8.21
CA TYR A 76 -4.42 11.73 -9.41
C TYR A 76 -5.53 12.72 -9.65
N THR A 77 -6.06 13.30 -8.60
CA THR A 77 -7.31 14.06 -8.72
C THR A 77 -7.18 15.55 -8.41
N HIS A 78 -6.01 16.01 -8.05
CA HIS A 78 -5.90 17.40 -7.63
C HIS A 78 -6.22 18.39 -8.75
N LEU A 79 -6.17 17.96 -9.98
CA LEU A 79 -6.56 18.79 -11.11
C LEU A 79 -8.06 18.95 -11.25
N THR A 80 -8.78 18.06 -10.69
CA THR A 80 -10.22 18.14 -10.73
C THR A 80 -10.76 18.87 -9.54
N LEU A 81 -10.56 19.33 -8.87
CA LEU A 81 -10.90 19.84 -7.86
C LEU A 81 -11.64 20.32 -7.28
N PRO A 82 -11.82 20.69 -7.01
CA PRO A 82 -12.01 20.90 -6.14
C PRO A 82 -12.82 20.54 -5.28
N THR A 83 -13.24 20.52 -5.34
CA THR A 83 -13.86 20.19 -4.70
C THR A 83 -14.22 20.02 -4.02
N ASN A 84 -14.53 20.15 -3.82
CA ASN A 84 -14.84 19.71 -3.13
C ASN A 84 -14.94 19.43 -2.34
N ARG A 85 -14.94 19.44 -2.06
CA ARG A 85 -15.02 18.96 -1.16
C ARG A 85 -15.18 19.24 -0.40
N GLU A 86 -15.30 19.43 -0.43
CA GLU A 86 -15.43 19.44 0.30
C GLU A 86 -15.65 19.80 0.61
N VAL A 87 -15.78 20.21 0.38
CA VAL A 87 -15.94 20.35 0.66
C VAL A 87 -16.25 20.40 0.77
#